data_c2835db25d12881b177f432e9cf9db0c
#
_entry.id   c2835db25d12881b177f432e9cf9db0c
#
_cell.length_a   1.000
_cell.length_b   1.000
_cell.length_c   1.000
_cell.angle_alpha   90.00
_cell.angle_beta   90.00
_cell.angle_gamma   90.00
#
_symmetry.space_group_name_H-M   'P 1'
#
loop_
_entity.id
_entity.type
_entity.pdbx_description
1 polymer ?
#
loop_
_entity_poly.entity_id
_entity_poly.type
_entity_poly.pdbx_seq_one_letter_code
_entity_poly.pdbx_strand_id
1 'polypeptide(L)'
;AEDLKPVSEAEQGENKTVADDGTVAYKQARLEISLRPMTDEELNRQFSAYSSEGADSRNPYTFGNSTYFRTGETPQRFTVFRAFVSNYEYPKVYLDPTQVYITTSNGRKYYALTREQISIYYRRYVQGGTGGNAPGVSGNAHSVWKERDGIMRRSMFVNEQVFSAQESEGFLVFEPLAPDVDELTVHIPDVIVRYDYKGDPVED
;
A
#
# COMPACT_ATOMS: atom_id res chain seq x y z
N ALA A 1 -12.80 11.92 -1.06
CA ALA A 1 -13.10 10.54 -0.71
C ALA A 1 -13.20 10.48 0.80
N GLU A 2 -14.18 9.77 1.34
CA GLU A 2 -14.22 9.51 2.79
C GLU A 2 -13.06 8.57 3.14
N ASP A 3 -12.50 8.75 4.34
CA ASP A 3 -11.43 7.89 4.82
C ASP A 3 -11.95 6.46 5.04
N LEU A 4 -11.18 5.48 4.60
CA LEU A 4 -11.48 4.07 4.82
C LEU A 4 -11.48 3.77 6.32
N LYS A 5 -12.53 3.10 6.80
CA LYS A 5 -12.67 2.65 8.17
C LYS A 5 -12.97 1.16 8.22
N PRO A 6 -12.38 0.41 9.14
CA PRO A 6 -12.73 -0.99 9.30
C PRO A 6 -14.18 -1.13 9.79
N VAL A 7 -14.85 -2.19 9.36
CA VAL A 7 -16.11 -2.62 9.98
C VAL A 7 -15.83 -3.11 11.41
N SER A 8 -16.88 -3.32 12.21
CA SER A 8 -16.74 -3.76 13.59
C SER A 8 -15.99 -5.10 13.69
N GLU A 9 -15.35 -5.36 14.83
CA GLU A 9 -14.61 -6.58 15.07
C GLU A 9 -15.46 -7.84 14.83
N ALA A 10 -16.74 -7.81 15.22
CA ALA A 10 -17.67 -8.91 15.01
C ALA A 10 -17.91 -9.24 13.53
N GLU A 11 -17.77 -8.28 12.64
CA GLU A 11 -17.94 -8.43 11.18
C GLU A 11 -16.63 -8.81 10.47
N GLN A 12 -15.47 -8.68 11.14
CA GLN A 12 -14.18 -9.03 10.56
C GLN A 12 -13.95 -10.54 10.42
N GLY A 13 -14.66 -11.34 11.19
CA GLY A 13 -14.50 -12.80 11.26
C GLY A 13 -13.53 -13.26 12.36
N GLU A 14 -13.27 -14.57 12.39
CA GLU A 14 -12.50 -15.20 13.46
C GLU A 14 -11.04 -14.74 13.51
N ASN A 15 -10.48 -14.71 14.72
CA ASN A 15 -9.09 -14.35 15.01
C ASN A 15 -8.67 -12.94 14.57
N LYS A 16 -9.63 -12.03 14.34
CA LYS A 16 -9.35 -10.66 13.98
C LYS A 16 -9.80 -9.69 15.05
N THR A 17 -9.00 -8.66 15.27
CA THR A 17 -9.26 -7.56 16.19
C THR A 17 -9.16 -6.23 15.47
N VAL A 18 -9.91 -5.25 15.94
CA VAL A 18 -9.90 -3.88 15.40
C VAL A 18 -9.42 -2.92 16.48
N ALA A 19 -8.36 -2.20 16.20
CA ALA A 19 -7.83 -1.16 17.10
C ALA A 19 -8.44 0.21 16.81
N ASP A 20 -8.35 1.12 17.78
CA ASP A 20 -8.91 2.48 17.70
C ASP A 20 -8.33 3.32 16.54
N ASP A 21 -7.11 3.00 16.10
CA ASP A 21 -6.45 3.68 14.96
C ASP A 21 -6.86 3.12 13.59
N GLY A 22 -7.81 2.17 13.56
CA GLY A 22 -8.28 1.53 12.34
C GLY A 22 -7.43 0.34 11.88
N THR A 23 -6.48 -0.12 12.69
CA THR A 23 -5.71 -1.33 12.40
C THR A 23 -6.59 -2.56 12.60
N VAL A 24 -6.65 -3.42 11.59
CA VAL A 24 -7.23 -4.76 11.67
C VAL A 24 -6.09 -5.77 11.77
N ALA A 25 -6.06 -6.56 12.84
CA ALA A 25 -5.03 -7.55 13.08
C ALA A 25 -5.62 -8.96 13.12
N TYR A 26 -5.10 -9.84 12.29
CA TYR A 26 -5.28 -11.29 12.39
C TYR A 26 -4.23 -11.87 13.33
N LYS A 27 -4.65 -12.67 14.29
CA LYS A 27 -3.75 -13.29 15.27
C LYS A 27 -3.97 -14.79 15.34
N GLN A 28 -2.88 -15.54 15.22
CA GLN A 28 -2.85 -16.98 15.43
C GLN A 28 -1.63 -17.34 16.28
N ALA A 29 -1.88 -17.73 17.52
CA ALA A 29 -0.83 -17.91 18.53
C ALA A 29 0.04 -16.63 18.63
N ARG A 30 1.34 -16.69 18.31
CA ARG A 30 2.25 -15.53 18.31
C ARG A 30 2.61 -15.04 16.91
N LEU A 31 1.81 -15.40 15.89
CA LEU A 31 1.80 -14.77 14.59
C LEU A 31 0.75 -13.66 14.57
N GLU A 32 1.14 -12.48 14.13
CA GLU A 32 0.24 -11.36 13.85
C GLU A 32 0.45 -10.85 12.43
N ILE A 33 -0.64 -10.68 11.69
CA ILE A 33 -0.66 -10.00 10.40
C ILE A 33 -1.68 -8.88 10.51
N SER A 34 -1.26 -7.65 10.34
CA SER A 34 -2.17 -6.51 10.46
C SER A 34 -2.11 -5.57 9.27
N LEU A 35 -3.25 -4.95 9.00
CA LEU A 35 -3.44 -3.94 7.97
C LEU A 35 -4.10 -2.70 8.56
N ARG A 36 -3.61 -1.54 8.17
CA ARG A 36 -4.22 -0.25 8.50
C ARG A 36 -4.35 0.60 7.23
N PRO A 37 -5.55 1.11 6.91
CA PRO A 37 -5.70 2.07 5.83
C PRO A 37 -4.96 3.36 6.21
N MET A 38 -4.27 3.96 5.22
CA MET A 38 -3.53 5.21 5.40
C MET A 38 -4.26 6.33 4.69
N THR A 39 -4.45 7.44 5.39
CA THR A 39 -4.98 8.67 4.77
C THR A 39 -3.87 9.44 4.04
N ASP A 40 -4.24 10.25 3.06
CA ASP A 40 -3.30 11.13 2.36
C ASP A 40 -2.64 12.12 3.34
N GLU A 41 -3.37 12.56 4.37
CA GLU A 41 -2.84 13.45 5.41
C GLU A 41 -1.72 12.77 6.21
N GLU A 42 -1.93 11.51 6.64
CA GLU A 42 -0.91 10.73 7.35
C GLU A 42 0.33 10.49 6.50
N LEU A 43 0.14 10.12 5.22
CA LEU A 43 1.22 9.91 4.27
C LEU A 43 1.99 11.22 4.00
N ASN A 44 1.29 12.34 3.85
CA ASN A 44 1.92 13.65 3.67
C ASN A 44 2.70 14.08 4.92
N ARG A 45 2.21 13.78 6.11
CA ARG A 45 2.91 14.04 7.37
C ARG A 45 4.15 13.17 7.53
N GLN A 46 4.03 11.86 7.23
CA GLN A 46 5.15 10.92 7.29
C GLN A 46 6.26 11.29 6.29
N PHE A 47 5.89 11.75 5.11
CA PHE A 47 6.82 12.17 4.06
C PHE A 47 6.80 13.70 3.86
N SER A 48 6.73 14.47 4.95
CA SER A 48 6.54 15.92 4.90
C SER A 48 7.57 16.66 4.05
N ALA A 49 8.83 16.24 4.11
CA ALA A 49 9.91 16.82 3.30
C ALA A 49 9.73 16.61 1.79
N TYR A 50 8.88 15.68 1.39
CA TYR A 50 8.64 15.28 0.00
C TYR A 50 7.23 15.59 -0.49
N SER A 51 6.35 16.09 0.38
CA SER A 51 4.93 16.34 0.09
C SER A 51 4.60 17.79 -0.26
N SER A 52 5.59 18.67 -0.33
CA SER A 52 5.47 20.01 -0.91
C SER A 52 5.46 19.92 -2.44
N GLU A 53 4.99 20.91 -3.15
CA GLU A 53 5.03 21.04 -4.62
C GLU A 53 3.83 20.39 -5.36
N GLY A 54 2.75 20.07 -4.70
CA GLY A 54 1.50 19.65 -5.34
C GLY A 54 1.67 18.40 -6.22
N ALA A 55 1.28 18.52 -7.49
CA ALA A 55 1.35 17.40 -8.45
C ALA A 55 2.80 16.91 -8.69
N ASP A 56 3.78 17.76 -8.47
CA ASP A 56 5.21 17.45 -8.57
C ASP A 56 5.79 16.91 -7.25
N SER A 57 4.94 16.70 -6.24
CA SER A 57 5.31 16.10 -4.97
C SER A 57 6.19 14.86 -5.15
N ARG A 58 7.27 14.81 -4.41
CA ARG A 58 8.21 13.68 -4.40
C ARG A 58 7.73 12.51 -3.55
N ASN A 59 6.65 12.74 -2.75
CA ASN A 59 5.92 11.66 -2.10
C ASN A 59 5.27 10.77 -3.18
N PRO A 60 5.64 9.48 -3.29
CA PRO A 60 5.12 8.64 -4.36
C PRO A 60 3.66 8.23 -4.17
N TYR A 61 3.10 8.40 -2.98
CA TYR A 61 1.78 7.85 -2.64
C TYR A 61 0.64 8.85 -2.77
N THR A 62 0.94 10.15 -2.74
CA THR A 62 -0.07 11.21 -2.75
C THR A 62 0.28 12.31 -3.77
N PHE A 63 -0.66 13.22 -4.02
CA PHE A 63 -0.38 14.47 -4.71
C PHE A 63 0.17 15.57 -3.77
N GLY A 64 0.64 15.18 -2.60
CA GLY A 64 1.09 16.13 -1.58
C GLY A 64 -0.06 17.03 -1.13
N ASN A 65 0.26 18.29 -0.88
CA ASN A 65 -0.73 19.28 -0.44
C ASN A 65 -1.47 19.95 -1.60
N SER A 66 -1.55 19.29 -2.78
CA SER A 66 -2.25 19.80 -3.94
C SER A 66 -3.76 19.73 -3.76
N THR A 67 -4.44 20.82 -4.02
CA THR A 67 -5.90 20.86 -4.05
C THR A 67 -6.39 21.31 -5.42
N TYR A 68 -7.51 20.80 -5.88
CA TYR A 68 -8.17 21.33 -7.08
C TYR A 68 -8.68 22.75 -6.83
N PHE A 69 -8.24 23.67 -7.65
CA PHE A 69 -8.61 25.10 -7.52
C PHE A 69 -10.14 25.34 -7.50
N ARG A 70 -10.92 24.51 -8.19
CA ARG A 70 -12.38 24.67 -8.29
C ARG A 70 -13.16 24.02 -7.15
N THR A 71 -12.70 22.93 -6.61
CA THR A 71 -13.45 22.15 -5.59
C THR A 71 -12.82 22.23 -4.20
N GLY A 72 -11.54 22.63 -4.11
CA GLY A 72 -10.78 22.59 -2.87
C GLY A 72 -10.44 21.16 -2.41
N GLU A 73 -10.79 20.14 -3.18
CA GLU A 73 -10.54 18.74 -2.86
C GLU A 73 -9.13 18.32 -3.28
N THR A 74 -8.52 17.45 -2.51
CA THR A 74 -7.26 16.78 -2.88
C THR A 74 -7.61 15.47 -3.57
N PRO A 75 -7.17 15.28 -4.84
CA PRO A 75 -7.38 14.01 -5.52
C PRO A 75 -6.58 12.90 -4.84
N GLN A 76 -7.15 11.73 -4.71
CA GLN A 76 -6.44 10.55 -4.24
C GLN A 76 -5.58 9.98 -5.37
N ARG A 77 -4.29 9.74 -5.09
CA ARG A 77 -3.38 9.16 -6.09
C ARG A 77 -3.38 7.64 -6.05
N PHE A 78 -3.35 7.08 -4.87
CA PHE A 78 -3.38 5.64 -4.61
C PHE A 78 -4.20 5.35 -3.35
N THR A 79 -4.69 4.14 -3.23
CA THR A 79 -5.18 3.59 -1.97
C THR A 79 -4.04 2.84 -1.31
N VAL A 80 -3.70 3.20 -0.08
CA VAL A 80 -2.52 2.68 0.61
C VAL A 80 -2.91 2.05 1.93
N PHE A 81 -2.39 0.85 2.19
CA PHE A 81 -2.48 0.18 3.48
C PHE A 81 -1.08 -0.01 4.05
N ARG A 82 -0.91 0.24 5.33
CA ARG A 82 0.26 -0.18 6.09
C ARG A 82 0.05 -1.63 6.48
N ALA A 83 0.94 -2.52 6.03
CA ALA A 83 0.98 -3.92 6.39
C ALA A 83 2.08 -4.17 7.42
N PHE A 84 1.81 -5.01 8.39
CA PHE A 84 2.76 -5.43 9.40
C PHE A 84 2.62 -6.93 9.64
N VAL A 85 3.74 -7.63 9.70
CA VAL A 85 3.82 -9.06 10.01
C VAL A 85 4.80 -9.25 11.16
N SER A 86 4.35 -9.87 12.23
CA SER A 86 5.17 -10.22 13.39
C SER A 86 5.12 -11.73 13.59
N ASN A 87 6.26 -12.40 13.43
CA ASN A 87 6.35 -13.86 13.49
C ASN A 87 7.20 -14.32 14.69
N TYR A 88 6.54 -14.66 15.78
CA TYR A 88 7.18 -15.29 16.95
C TYR A 88 6.70 -16.72 17.17
N GLU A 89 6.00 -17.32 16.18
CA GLU A 89 5.43 -18.66 16.30
C GLU A 89 6.09 -19.66 15.36
N TYR A 90 6.21 -19.34 14.09
CA TYR A 90 6.62 -20.26 13.05
C TYR A 90 8.10 -20.06 12.66
N PRO A 91 8.80 -21.12 12.22
CA PRO A 91 10.17 -20.96 11.70
C PRO A 91 10.27 -19.93 10.59
N LYS A 92 9.26 -19.90 9.72
CA LYS A 92 9.16 -18.98 8.59
C LYS A 92 7.69 -18.80 8.21
N VAL A 93 7.31 -17.57 7.90
CA VAL A 93 6.02 -17.22 7.29
C VAL A 93 6.31 -16.66 5.90
N TYR A 94 5.61 -17.17 4.89
CA TYR A 94 5.66 -16.64 3.52
C TYR A 94 4.36 -15.91 3.21
N LEU A 95 4.46 -14.72 2.65
CA LEU A 95 3.37 -13.90 2.19
C LEU A 95 3.83 -13.14 0.94
N ASP A 96 3.19 -13.40 -0.19
CA ASP A 96 3.49 -12.69 -1.43
C ASP A 96 2.66 -11.40 -1.53
N PRO A 97 3.27 -10.21 -1.35
CA PRO A 97 2.56 -8.95 -1.43
C PRO A 97 1.95 -8.68 -2.81
N THR A 98 2.46 -9.30 -3.89
CA THR A 98 1.95 -9.11 -5.25
C THR A 98 0.63 -9.85 -5.49
N GLN A 99 0.30 -10.83 -4.65
CA GLN A 99 -0.95 -11.58 -4.71
C GLN A 99 -2.07 -10.95 -3.87
N VAL A 100 -1.74 -9.97 -3.03
CA VAL A 100 -2.73 -9.26 -2.23
C VAL A 100 -3.68 -8.49 -3.14
N TYR A 101 -4.97 -8.58 -2.88
CA TYR A 101 -5.98 -7.90 -3.69
C TYR A 101 -7.17 -7.42 -2.85
N ILE A 102 -7.88 -6.45 -3.39
CA ILE A 102 -9.14 -5.92 -2.84
C ILE A 102 -10.29 -6.40 -3.72
N THR A 103 -11.39 -6.83 -3.11
CA THR A 103 -12.68 -6.96 -3.75
C THR A 103 -13.65 -5.95 -3.16
N THR A 104 -14.58 -5.47 -3.97
CA THR A 104 -15.57 -4.47 -3.56
C THR A 104 -16.98 -5.02 -3.68
N SER A 105 -17.93 -4.44 -2.93
CA SER A 105 -19.35 -4.83 -2.96
C SER A 105 -19.97 -4.77 -4.36
N ASN A 106 -19.49 -3.88 -5.23
CA ASN A 106 -19.91 -3.76 -6.63
C ASN A 106 -19.14 -4.66 -7.60
N GLY A 107 -18.36 -5.65 -7.12
CA GLY A 107 -17.72 -6.69 -7.90
C GLY A 107 -16.39 -6.32 -8.57
N ARG A 108 -15.83 -5.14 -8.27
CA ARG A 108 -14.49 -4.77 -8.77
C ARG A 108 -13.39 -5.48 -8.00
N LYS A 109 -12.24 -5.66 -8.66
CA LYS A 109 -11.05 -6.24 -8.08
C LYS A 109 -9.85 -5.36 -8.37
N TYR A 110 -9.06 -5.06 -7.33
CA TYR A 110 -7.83 -4.26 -7.40
C TYR A 110 -6.68 -5.11 -6.85
N TYR A 111 -5.60 -5.25 -7.61
CA TYR A 111 -4.40 -5.94 -7.15
C TYR A 111 -3.40 -4.95 -6.57
N ALA A 112 -2.63 -5.42 -5.60
CA ALA A 112 -1.52 -4.64 -5.08
C ALA A 112 -0.50 -4.37 -6.20
N LEU A 113 -0.08 -3.12 -6.29
CA LEU A 113 0.87 -2.66 -7.30
C LEU A 113 2.29 -2.96 -6.85
N THR A 114 3.09 -3.49 -7.76
CA THR A 114 4.52 -3.62 -7.55
C THR A 114 5.20 -2.25 -7.67
N ARG A 115 6.40 -2.13 -7.09
CA ARG A 115 7.22 -0.93 -7.25
C ARG A 115 7.48 -0.58 -8.72
N GLU A 116 7.69 -1.61 -9.55
CA GLU A 116 7.89 -1.47 -10.98
C GLU A 116 6.67 -0.88 -11.68
N GLN A 117 5.46 -1.34 -11.35
CA GLN A 117 4.20 -0.81 -11.89
C GLN A 117 4.00 0.66 -11.51
N ILE A 118 4.25 1.03 -10.25
CA ILE A 118 4.17 2.42 -9.80
C ILE A 118 5.26 3.26 -10.51
N SER A 119 6.46 2.72 -10.68
CA SER A 119 7.54 3.40 -11.41
C SER A 119 7.19 3.66 -12.88
N ILE A 120 6.48 2.72 -13.54
CA ILE A 120 5.98 2.89 -14.91
C ILE A 120 4.89 3.98 -14.95
N TYR A 121 4.00 4.01 -13.97
CA TYR A 121 2.99 5.07 -13.84
C TYR A 121 3.65 6.45 -13.85
N TYR A 122 4.71 6.65 -13.08
CA TYR A 122 5.44 7.91 -13.05
C TYR A 122 6.22 8.21 -14.33
N ARG A 123 6.77 7.20 -15.01
CA ARG A 123 7.43 7.38 -16.31
C ARG A 123 6.47 7.90 -17.37
N ARG A 124 5.25 7.37 -17.42
CA ARG A 124 4.20 7.85 -18.34
C ARG A 124 3.83 9.31 -18.08
N TYR A 125 3.77 9.69 -16.82
CA TYR A 125 3.50 11.07 -16.43
C TYR A 125 4.63 12.02 -16.86
N VAL A 126 5.88 11.60 -16.70
CA VAL A 126 7.07 12.33 -17.14
C VAL A 126 7.14 12.42 -18.68
N GLN A 127 6.80 11.33 -19.37
CA GLN A 127 6.82 11.29 -20.85
C GLN A 127 5.60 11.98 -21.47
N GLY A 128 4.44 11.90 -20.84
CA GLY A 128 3.22 12.57 -21.28
C GLY A 128 3.30 14.11 -21.22
N GLY A 129 4.12 14.64 -20.31
CA GLY A 129 4.41 16.08 -20.23
C GLY A 129 5.30 16.63 -21.36
N THR A 130 5.91 15.75 -22.16
CA THR A 130 6.77 16.16 -23.30
C THR A 130 6.02 16.34 -24.61
N GLY A 131 4.69 16.18 -24.63
CA GLY A 131 3.84 16.37 -25.81
C GLY A 131 3.54 17.82 -26.18
N GLY A 132 4.14 18.82 -25.57
CA GLY A 132 3.94 20.22 -25.89
C GLY A 132 5.00 21.13 -25.28
N ASN A 133 5.95 21.55 -26.04
CA ASN A 133 6.80 22.75 -25.91
C ASN A 133 6.95 23.39 -24.50
N ALA A 134 7.28 22.61 -23.45
CA ALA A 134 7.73 23.16 -22.18
C ALA A 134 9.26 23.01 -22.10
N PRO A 135 10.05 24.07 -22.33
CA PRO A 135 11.50 24.02 -22.14
C PRO A 135 11.81 23.94 -20.65
N GLY A 136 12.51 22.90 -20.22
CA GLY A 136 13.09 22.82 -18.88
C GLY A 136 12.74 21.62 -18.01
N VAL A 137 11.91 20.67 -18.47
CA VAL A 137 11.38 19.58 -17.63
C VAL A 137 12.30 18.36 -17.54
N SER A 138 13.25 18.14 -18.44
CA SER A 138 13.93 16.84 -18.56
C SER A 138 14.92 16.51 -17.42
N GLY A 139 15.65 17.45 -16.89
CA GLY A 139 16.65 17.18 -15.83
C GLY A 139 16.03 16.99 -14.45
N ASN A 140 15.03 17.78 -14.11
CA ASN A 140 14.37 17.74 -12.81
C ASN A 140 13.43 16.52 -12.67
N ALA A 141 12.76 16.14 -13.74
CA ALA A 141 11.85 15.00 -13.75
C ALA A 141 12.55 13.67 -13.45
N HIS A 142 13.77 13.46 -13.93
CA HIS A 142 14.55 12.27 -13.63
C HIS A 142 14.99 12.23 -12.16
N SER A 143 15.37 13.36 -11.59
CA SER A 143 15.71 13.49 -10.18
C SER A 143 14.50 13.17 -9.28
N VAL A 144 13.35 13.76 -9.57
CA VAL A 144 12.10 13.50 -8.85
C VAL A 144 11.72 12.02 -8.93
N TRP A 145 11.84 11.42 -10.11
CA TRP A 145 11.56 9.98 -10.27
C TRP A 145 12.49 9.11 -9.40
N LYS A 146 13.80 9.41 -9.37
CA LYS A 146 14.75 8.66 -8.52
C LYS A 146 14.43 8.78 -7.03
N GLU A 147 14.01 9.95 -6.59
CA GLU A 147 13.64 10.14 -5.19
C GLU A 147 12.37 9.37 -4.83
N ARG A 148 11.34 9.39 -5.69
CA ARG A 148 10.13 8.58 -5.54
C ARG A 148 10.46 7.09 -5.47
N ASP A 149 11.29 6.58 -6.39
CA ASP A 149 11.73 5.18 -6.39
C ASP A 149 12.51 4.83 -5.11
N GLY A 150 13.37 5.72 -4.64
CA GLY A 150 14.10 5.56 -3.39
C GLY A 150 13.20 5.50 -2.15
N ILE A 151 12.11 6.29 -2.13
CA ILE A 151 11.11 6.23 -1.05
C ILE A 151 10.37 4.89 -1.11
N MET A 152 9.88 4.49 -2.29
CA MET A 152 9.17 3.21 -2.46
C MET A 152 10.00 2.01 -2.03
N ARG A 153 11.30 1.97 -2.39
CA ARG A 153 12.20 0.88 -1.95
C ARG A 153 12.29 0.70 -0.44
N ARG A 154 12.18 1.79 0.31
CA ARG A 154 12.32 1.78 1.78
C ARG A 154 11.00 1.62 2.51
N SER A 155 9.88 1.89 1.86
CA SER A 155 8.57 1.97 2.54
C SER A 155 7.53 0.99 2.01
N MET A 156 7.68 0.40 0.83
CA MET A 156 6.77 -0.66 0.38
C MET A 156 7.06 -1.98 1.09
N PHE A 157 5.99 -2.74 1.32
CA PHE A 157 6.10 -4.10 1.83
C PHE A 157 6.64 -5.01 0.70
N VAL A 158 7.87 -5.50 0.89
CA VAL A 158 8.58 -6.30 -0.13
C VAL A 158 9.08 -7.63 0.42
N ASN A 159 8.97 -7.86 1.73
CA ASN A 159 9.43 -9.09 2.33
C ASN A 159 8.40 -10.21 2.16
N GLU A 160 8.73 -11.14 1.30
CA GLU A 160 7.92 -12.35 1.11
C GLU A 160 8.11 -13.35 2.26
N GLN A 161 9.23 -13.29 2.99
CA GLN A 161 9.56 -14.22 4.06
C GLN A 161 9.87 -13.49 5.35
N VAL A 162 9.16 -13.87 6.43
CA VAL A 162 9.41 -13.38 7.78
C VAL A 162 9.80 -14.56 8.67
N PHE A 163 11.06 -14.61 9.07
CA PHE A 163 11.58 -15.70 9.90
C PHE A 163 11.17 -15.56 11.36
N SER A 164 11.39 -16.62 12.14
CA SER A 164 11.09 -16.62 13.57
C SER A 164 11.76 -15.45 14.29
N ALA A 165 11.05 -14.81 15.21
CA ALA A 165 11.45 -13.65 15.97
C ALA A 165 11.76 -12.41 15.11
N GLN A 166 11.19 -12.33 13.91
CA GLN A 166 11.30 -11.17 13.03
C GLN A 166 9.96 -10.48 12.81
N GLU A 167 10.06 -9.21 12.47
CA GLU A 167 8.96 -8.35 12.07
C GLU A 167 9.26 -7.76 10.70
N SER A 168 8.21 -7.55 9.92
CA SER A 168 8.28 -6.88 8.62
C SER A 168 7.14 -5.89 8.50
N GLU A 169 7.44 -4.71 7.99
CA GLU A 169 6.48 -3.63 7.83
C GLU A 169 6.69 -2.93 6.49
N GLY A 170 5.60 -2.44 5.90
CA GLY A 170 5.66 -1.63 4.69
C GLY A 170 4.28 -1.33 4.13
N PHE A 171 4.25 -0.60 3.02
CA PHE A 171 3.00 -0.23 2.36
C PHE A 171 2.62 -1.21 1.25
N LEU A 172 1.34 -1.59 1.25
CA LEU A 172 0.64 -2.18 0.12
C LEU A 172 -0.09 -1.04 -0.60
N VAL A 173 0.13 -0.92 -1.89
CA VAL A 173 -0.36 0.20 -2.70
C VAL A 173 -1.29 -0.35 -3.78
N PHE A 174 -2.44 0.27 -3.93
CA PHE A 174 -3.45 -0.07 -4.93
C PHE A 174 -3.80 1.15 -5.77
N GLU A 175 -4.37 0.93 -6.96
CA GLU A 175 -5.00 2.02 -7.70
C GLU A 175 -6.05 2.75 -6.83
N PRO A 176 -6.31 4.03 -7.08
CA PRO A 176 -7.35 4.75 -6.35
C PRO A 176 -8.70 4.05 -6.55
N LEU A 177 -9.41 3.84 -5.45
CA LEU A 177 -10.74 3.26 -5.49
C LEU A 177 -11.70 4.16 -6.26
N ALA A 178 -12.60 3.55 -7.01
CA ALA A 178 -13.63 4.30 -7.70
C ALA A 178 -14.60 4.96 -6.68
N PRO A 179 -15.17 6.13 -7.00
CA PRO A 179 -16.01 6.89 -6.07
C PRO A 179 -17.31 6.18 -5.62
N ASP A 180 -17.70 5.14 -6.33
CA ASP A 180 -18.90 4.33 -6.06
C ASP A 180 -18.60 3.05 -5.26
N VAL A 181 -17.43 2.97 -4.63
CA VAL A 181 -17.08 1.87 -3.72
C VAL A 181 -17.49 2.25 -2.30
N ASP A 182 -18.48 1.53 -1.76
CA ASP A 182 -18.97 1.72 -0.39
C ASP A 182 -18.29 0.75 0.58
N GLU A 183 -18.07 -0.50 0.14
CA GLU A 183 -17.45 -1.55 0.96
C GLU A 183 -16.37 -2.29 0.19
N LEU A 184 -15.33 -2.68 0.90
CA LEU A 184 -14.25 -3.47 0.35
C LEU A 184 -13.78 -4.55 1.35
N THR A 185 -13.19 -5.60 0.78
CA THR A 185 -12.47 -6.64 1.53
C THR A 185 -11.05 -6.76 0.98
N VAL A 186 -10.06 -6.68 1.86
CA VAL A 186 -8.66 -6.95 1.51
C VAL A 186 -8.38 -8.43 1.72
N HIS A 187 -7.86 -9.09 0.70
CA HIS A 187 -7.50 -10.50 0.70
C HIS A 187 -5.98 -10.65 0.69
N ILE A 188 -5.45 -11.42 1.64
CA ILE A 188 -4.06 -11.85 1.68
C ILE A 188 -4.07 -13.36 1.47
N PRO A 189 -3.97 -13.82 0.21
CA PRO A 189 -4.02 -15.25 -0.10
C PRO A 189 -2.69 -15.94 0.22
N ASP A 190 -2.75 -17.26 0.31
CA ASP A 190 -1.59 -18.17 0.29
C ASP A 190 -0.51 -17.82 1.34
N VAL A 191 -0.95 -17.49 2.56
CA VAL A 191 -0.03 -17.32 3.69
C VAL A 191 0.46 -18.70 4.14
N ILE A 192 1.74 -19.01 3.88
CA ILE A 192 2.33 -20.29 4.16
C ILE A 192 3.11 -20.25 5.48
N VAL A 193 2.75 -21.10 6.42
CA VAL A 193 3.36 -21.20 7.75
C VAL A 193 3.97 -22.57 8.04
N ARG A 194 3.67 -23.58 7.21
CA ARG A 194 4.18 -24.95 7.37
C ARG A 194 4.98 -25.38 6.15
N TYR A 195 6.06 -26.09 6.42
CA TYR A 195 6.97 -26.61 5.40
C TYR A 195 7.33 -28.05 5.76
N ASP A 196 7.49 -28.90 4.73
CA ASP A 196 8.00 -30.24 4.90
C ASP A 196 9.51 -30.25 5.17
N TYR A 197 10.08 -31.46 5.34
CA TYR A 197 11.51 -31.60 5.60
C TYR A 197 12.43 -31.23 4.41
N LYS A 198 11.86 -31.06 3.22
CA LYS A 198 12.56 -30.55 2.03
C LYS A 198 12.47 -29.04 1.88
N GLY A 199 11.60 -28.42 2.69
CA GLY A 199 11.33 -26.98 2.62
C GLY A 199 10.22 -26.61 1.66
N ASP A 200 9.43 -27.57 1.18
CA ASP A 200 8.27 -27.32 0.36
C ASP A 200 7.05 -26.97 1.24
N PRO A 201 6.17 -26.04 0.74
CA PRO A 201 4.95 -25.71 1.47
C PRO A 201 4.06 -26.94 1.68
N VAL A 202 3.45 -27.01 2.85
CA VAL A 202 2.43 -28.03 3.16
C VAL A 202 1.07 -27.34 3.13
N GLU A 203 0.20 -27.79 2.22
CA GLU A 203 -1.20 -27.36 2.19
C GLU A 203 -1.95 -28.00 3.37
N ASP A 204 -2.77 -27.22 4.08
CA ASP A 204 -3.69 -27.68 5.12
C ASP A 204 -5.08 -27.98 4.56
#